data_9ac5450c7523623dbc84403be40d01ba
#
_entry.id   9ac5450c7523623dbc84403be40d01ba
#
_cell.length_a   1.000
_cell.length_b   1.000
_cell.length_c   1.000
_cell.angle_alpha   90.00
_cell.angle_beta   90.00
_cell.angle_gamma   90.00
#
_symmetry.space_group_name_H-M   'P 1'
#
loop_
_entity.id
_entity.type
_entity.pdbx_description
1 polymer ?
#
loop_
_entity_poly.entity_id
_entity_poly.type
_entity_poly.pdbx_seq_one_letter_code
_entity_poly.pdbx_strand_id
1 'polypeptide(L)'
;LSRNPLAEPGLLGVNSGAAASVVVGVGVFGVSSPFVQLWLALAGSGVAAAVVFMLGLIDSKPNLDSTARLVLTGVAVNACLGTLTGIITMFNSRAFDSHRFWVVGSLENRTYEQVFTALPLVVLGLVLSFILIGPLRALALGEDAASGLGVPVTFVRGACIVAIMALCGAATAV
;
A
#
# COMPACT_ATOMS: atom_id res chain seq x y z
N LEU A 1 -9.17 10.17 6.79
CA LEU A 1 -9.88 8.98 6.29
C LEU A 1 -10.33 8.07 7.44
N SER A 2 -9.45 7.63 8.31
CA SER A 2 -9.76 6.69 9.39
C SER A 2 -10.23 7.35 10.68
N ARG A 3 -10.13 8.67 10.84
CA ARG A 3 -10.36 9.42 12.08
C ARG A 3 -9.68 8.80 13.32
N ASN A 4 -8.75 7.89 13.12
CA ASN A 4 -8.01 7.21 14.17
C ASN A 4 -6.54 7.64 14.09
N PRO A 5 -5.96 8.23 15.13
CA PRO A 5 -4.54 8.63 15.16
C PRO A 5 -3.57 7.44 15.07
N LEU A 6 -4.05 6.22 15.30
CA LEU A 6 -3.27 4.98 15.19
C LEU A 6 -3.38 4.30 13.82
N ALA A 7 -3.99 4.95 12.83
CA ALA A 7 -4.11 4.37 11.48
C ALA A 7 -2.76 4.39 10.76
N GLU A 8 -2.15 3.25 10.69
CA GLU A 8 -0.92 3.00 9.95
C GLU A 8 -1.23 2.59 8.50
N PRO A 9 -0.50 3.10 7.49
CA PRO A 9 -0.68 2.69 6.09
C PRO A 9 -0.49 1.19 5.87
N GLY A 10 0.33 0.53 6.70
CA GLY A 10 0.53 -0.92 6.69
C GLY A 10 -0.76 -1.73 6.88
N LEU A 11 -1.75 -1.17 7.58
CA LEU A 11 -3.06 -1.80 7.75
C LEU A 11 -3.85 -1.92 6.44
N LEU A 12 -3.50 -1.15 5.41
CA LEU A 12 -4.10 -1.26 4.08
C LEU A 12 -3.49 -2.38 3.22
N GLY A 13 -2.62 -3.21 3.77
CA GLY A 13 -2.02 -4.32 3.04
C GLY A 13 -0.89 -3.94 2.07
N VAL A 14 -0.49 -2.67 2.03
CA VAL A 14 0.50 -2.14 1.08
C VAL A 14 1.83 -2.88 1.22
N ASN A 15 2.35 -2.99 2.44
CA ASN A 15 3.64 -3.64 2.72
C ASN A 15 3.58 -5.14 2.44
N SER A 16 2.51 -5.82 2.88
CA SER A 16 2.33 -7.26 2.66
C SER A 16 2.12 -7.58 1.19
N GLY A 17 1.44 -6.70 0.44
CA GLY A 17 1.27 -6.83 -1.00
C GLY A 17 2.58 -6.69 -1.77
N ALA A 18 3.40 -5.71 -1.38
CA ALA A 18 4.72 -5.53 -1.96
C ALA A 18 5.62 -6.74 -1.67
N ALA A 19 5.71 -7.18 -0.40
CA ALA A 19 6.50 -8.36 -0.01
C ALA A 19 6.04 -9.64 -0.72
N ALA A 20 4.74 -9.91 -0.75
CA ALA A 20 4.18 -11.09 -1.41
C ALA A 20 4.50 -11.12 -2.91
N SER A 21 4.36 -9.98 -3.61
CA SER A 21 4.64 -9.91 -5.05
C SER A 21 6.12 -10.11 -5.38
N VAL A 22 7.03 -9.56 -4.56
CA VAL A 22 8.48 -9.80 -4.71
C VAL A 22 8.81 -11.27 -4.45
N VAL A 23 8.27 -11.87 -3.37
CA VAL A 23 8.50 -13.28 -3.03
C VAL A 23 7.95 -14.21 -4.12
N VAL A 24 6.78 -13.93 -4.69
CA VAL A 24 6.24 -14.67 -5.84
C VAL A 24 7.14 -14.47 -7.06
N GLY A 25 7.57 -13.26 -7.35
CA GLY A 25 8.47 -12.97 -8.46
C GLY A 25 9.79 -13.72 -8.38
N VAL A 26 10.41 -13.73 -7.20
CA VAL A 26 11.69 -14.44 -6.96
C VAL A 26 11.49 -15.95 -6.88
N GLY A 27 10.47 -16.39 -6.11
CA GLY A 27 10.28 -17.81 -5.80
C GLY A 27 9.67 -18.63 -6.93
N VAL A 28 8.73 -18.04 -7.69
CA VAL A 28 8.00 -18.76 -8.76
C VAL A 28 8.59 -18.43 -10.14
N PHE A 29 8.87 -17.14 -10.40
CA PHE A 29 9.35 -16.70 -11.72
C PHE A 29 10.87 -16.57 -11.80
N GLY A 30 11.61 -16.75 -10.70
CA GLY A 30 13.08 -16.68 -10.67
C GLY A 30 13.64 -15.29 -10.94
N VAL A 31 12.88 -14.24 -10.68
CA VAL A 31 13.29 -12.85 -10.91
C VAL A 31 14.45 -12.48 -10.00
N SER A 32 15.62 -12.20 -10.57
CA SER A 32 16.84 -11.79 -9.85
C SER A 32 17.18 -10.30 -10.01
N SER A 33 16.56 -9.62 -10.98
CA SER A 33 16.82 -8.19 -11.25
C SER A 33 16.17 -7.30 -10.17
N PRO A 34 16.96 -6.46 -9.46
CA PRO A 34 16.42 -5.53 -8.46
C PRO A 34 15.42 -4.52 -9.06
N PHE A 35 15.63 -4.12 -10.31
CA PHE A 35 14.73 -3.22 -11.02
C PHE A 35 13.35 -3.84 -11.22
N VAL A 36 13.28 -5.11 -11.61
CA VAL A 36 12.01 -5.83 -11.77
C VAL A 36 11.33 -6.05 -10.43
N GLN A 37 12.10 -6.36 -9.37
CA GLN A 37 11.57 -6.51 -8.01
C GLN A 37 10.93 -5.21 -7.51
N LEU A 38 11.51 -4.05 -7.81
CA LEU A 38 10.94 -2.75 -7.49
C LEU A 38 9.55 -2.56 -8.13
N TRP A 39 9.42 -2.85 -9.42
CA TRP A 39 8.14 -2.76 -10.11
C TRP A 39 7.11 -3.78 -9.62
N LEU A 40 7.56 -4.99 -9.27
CA LEU A 40 6.70 -5.99 -8.64
C LEU A 40 6.21 -5.53 -7.27
N ALA A 41 7.09 -4.93 -6.44
CA ALA A 41 6.71 -4.38 -5.14
C ALA A 41 5.66 -3.28 -5.28
N LEU A 42 5.85 -2.35 -6.22
CA LEU A 42 4.90 -1.28 -6.52
C LEU A 42 3.55 -1.84 -7.01
N ALA A 43 3.58 -2.78 -7.95
CA ALA A 43 2.36 -3.41 -8.46
C ALA A 43 1.63 -4.17 -7.35
N GLY A 44 2.36 -4.95 -6.55
CA GLY A 44 1.79 -5.73 -5.44
C GLY A 44 1.19 -4.86 -4.35
N SER A 45 1.86 -3.76 -3.99
CA SER A 45 1.33 -2.78 -3.03
C SER A 45 0.03 -2.15 -3.54
N GLY A 46 0.00 -1.81 -4.83
CA GLY A 46 -1.16 -1.25 -5.49
C GLY A 46 -2.35 -2.19 -5.56
N VAL A 47 -2.10 -3.43 -5.96
CA VAL A 47 -3.14 -4.46 -6.03
C VAL A 47 -3.71 -4.75 -4.64
N ALA A 48 -2.86 -4.91 -3.61
CA ALA A 48 -3.32 -5.16 -2.25
C ALA A 48 -4.19 -4.01 -1.72
N ALA A 49 -3.74 -2.77 -1.89
CA ALA A 49 -4.52 -1.60 -1.49
C ALA A 49 -5.87 -1.51 -2.23
N ALA A 50 -5.87 -1.79 -3.56
CA ALA A 50 -7.09 -1.80 -4.35
C ALA A 50 -8.07 -2.89 -3.89
N VAL A 51 -7.57 -4.10 -3.59
CA VAL A 51 -8.37 -5.21 -3.05
C VAL A 51 -8.99 -4.84 -1.70
N VAL A 52 -8.19 -4.30 -0.77
CA VAL A 52 -8.68 -3.86 0.54
C VAL A 52 -9.77 -2.79 0.38
N PHE A 53 -9.55 -1.83 -0.51
CA PHE A 53 -10.51 -0.76 -0.75
C PHE A 53 -11.80 -1.28 -1.39
N MET A 54 -11.71 -2.13 -2.43
CA MET A 54 -12.87 -2.72 -3.08
C MET A 54 -13.69 -3.58 -2.12
N LEU A 55 -13.03 -4.47 -1.38
CA LEU A 55 -13.71 -5.32 -0.40
C LEU A 55 -14.33 -4.49 0.74
N GLY A 56 -13.68 -3.41 1.16
CA GLY A 56 -14.20 -2.49 2.15
C GLY A 56 -15.44 -1.72 1.70
N LEU A 57 -15.66 -1.58 0.38
CA LEU A 57 -16.83 -0.89 -0.19
C LEU A 57 -18.03 -1.80 -0.45
N ILE A 58 -17.81 -3.10 -0.67
CA ILE A 58 -18.86 -4.03 -1.16
C ILE A 58 -19.99 -4.22 -0.16
N ASP A 59 -19.74 -4.14 1.14
CA ASP A 59 -20.78 -4.44 2.15
C ASP A 59 -21.28 -3.15 2.83
N SER A 60 -22.36 -2.61 2.29
CA SER A 60 -23.03 -1.39 2.77
C SER A 60 -23.98 -1.62 3.95
N LYS A 61 -23.68 -2.56 4.86
CA LYS A 61 -24.52 -2.74 6.05
C LYS A 61 -24.41 -1.55 7.00
N PRO A 62 -25.52 -0.97 7.47
CA PRO A 62 -25.54 0.27 8.23
C PRO A 62 -24.95 0.17 9.66
N ASN A 63 -24.53 -1.02 10.10
CA ASN A 63 -24.17 -1.29 11.49
C ASN A 63 -22.67 -1.31 11.81
N LEU A 64 -21.79 -1.12 10.84
CA LEU A 64 -20.34 -1.01 11.07
C LEU A 64 -19.79 0.29 10.46
N ASP A 65 -19.05 1.05 11.27
CA ASP A 65 -18.31 2.21 10.79
C ASP A 65 -17.43 1.81 9.60
N SER A 66 -17.52 2.56 8.50
CA SER A 66 -16.75 2.32 7.27
C SER A 66 -15.25 2.18 7.52
N THR A 67 -14.75 2.82 8.56
CA THR A 67 -13.36 2.79 9.01
C THR A 67 -12.98 1.43 9.63
N ALA A 68 -13.81 0.91 10.54
CA ALA A 68 -13.55 -0.37 11.19
C ALA A 68 -13.53 -1.52 10.17
N ARG A 69 -14.38 -1.44 9.17
CA ARG A 69 -14.45 -2.42 8.08
C ARG A 69 -13.20 -2.40 7.20
N LEU A 70 -12.71 -1.21 6.82
CA LEU A 70 -11.47 -1.10 6.06
C LEU A 70 -10.28 -1.69 6.82
N VAL A 71 -10.18 -1.42 8.12
CA VAL A 71 -9.12 -1.97 8.98
C VAL A 71 -9.24 -3.49 9.06
N LEU A 72 -10.43 -4.03 9.31
CA LEU A 72 -10.65 -5.47 9.41
C LEU A 72 -10.33 -6.19 8.08
N THR A 73 -10.77 -5.62 6.96
CA THR A 73 -10.45 -6.12 5.62
C THR A 73 -8.93 -6.09 5.37
N GLY A 74 -8.26 -5.01 5.75
CA GLY A 74 -6.81 -4.89 5.64
C GLY A 74 -6.08 -5.95 6.46
N VAL A 75 -6.50 -6.19 7.70
CA VAL A 75 -5.92 -7.25 8.55
C VAL A 75 -6.12 -8.64 7.92
N ALA A 76 -7.31 -8.92 7.39
CA ALA A 76 -7.58 -10.20 6.72
C ALA A 76 -6.71 -10.39 5.47
N VAL A 77 -6.59 -9.37 4.63
CA VAL A 77 -5.73 -9.41 3.43
C VAL A 77 -4.27 -9.57 3.82
N ASN A 78 -3.80 -8.85 4.85
CA ASN A 78 -2.44 -9.00 5.39
C ASN A 78 -2.16 -10.43 5.85
N ALA A 79 -3.09 -11.06 6.58
CA ALA A 79 -2.97 -12.43 7.03
C ALA A 79 -2.87 -13.42 5.85
N CYS A 80 -3.72 -13.27 4.84
CA CYS A 80 -3.69 -14.09 3.63
C CYS A 80 -2.36 -13.93 2.86
N LEU A 81 -1.91 -12.70 2.64
CA LEU A 81 -0.66 -12.42 1.93
C LEU A 81 0.56 -12.89 2.73
N GLY A 82 0.55 -12.71 4.06
CA GLY A 82 1.58 -13.20 4.96
C GLY A 82 1.69 -14.73 4.93
N THR A 83 0.55 -15.45 4.92
CA THR A 83 0.53 -16.91 4.80
C THR A 83 1.10 -17.36 3.45
N LEU A 84 0.71 -16.73 2.35
CA LEU A 84 1.24 -17.02 1.02
C LEU A 84 2.76 -16.80 0.97
N THR A 85 3.22 -15.67 1.48
CA THR A 85 4.65 -15.34 1.59
C THR A 85 5.39 -16.39 2.41
N GLY A 86 4.85 -16.78 3.57
CA GLY A 86 5.43 -17.80 4.45
C GLY A 86 5.55 -19.17 3.76
N ILE A 87 4.53 -19.60 3.04
CA ILE A 87 4.58 -20.86 2.29
C ILE A 87 5.70 -20.83 1.25
N ILE A 88 5.77 -19.78 0.42
CA ILE A 88 6.77 -19.71 -0.64
C ILE A 88 8.19 -19.64 -0.06
N THR A 89 8.42 -18.87 0.99
CA THR A 89 9.73 -18.74 1.65
C THR A 89 10.16 -20.03 2.31
N MET A 90 9.22 -20.86 2.77
CA MET A 90 9.54 -22.16 3.38
C MET A 90 10.10 -23.17 2.35
N PHE A 91 9.64 -23.12 1.12
CA PHE A 91 10.05 -24.05 0.06
C PHE A 91 11.13 -23.51 -0.88
N ASN A 92 11.48 -22.22 -0.78
CA ASN A 92 12.44 -21.57 -1.67
C ASN A 92 13.42 -20.69 -0.89
N SER A 93 14.68 -21.15 -0.77
CA SER A 93 15.73 -20.45 -0.04
C SER A 93 16.05 -19.07 -0.61
N ARG A 94 15.99 -18.89 -1.94
CA ARG A 94 16.21 -17.58 -2.58
C ARG A 94 15.10 -16.58 -2.22
N ALA A 95 13.86 -17.05 -2.22
CA ALA A 95 12.71 -16.25 -1.79
C ALA A 95 12.81 -15.88 -0.30
N PHE A 96 13.28 -16.81 0.54
CA PHE A 96 13.53 -16.58 1.96
C PHE A 96 14.59 -15.49 2.19
N ASP A 97 15.74 -15.60 1.52
CA ASP A 97 16.81 -14.60 1.63
C ASP A 97 16.33 -13.22 1.16
N SER A 98 15.67 -13.15 0.03
CA SER A 98 15.09 -11.90 -0.50
C SER A 98 14.10 -11.29 0.49
N HIS A 99 13.19 -12.10 1.05
CA HIS A 99 12.19 -11.64 2.02
C HIS A 99 12.84 -11.14 3.31
N ARG A 100 13.84 -11.85 3.81
CA ARG A 100 14.56 -11.47 5.05
C ARG A 100 15.23 -10.11 4.91
N PHE A 101 15.96 -9.87 3.82
CA PHE A 101 16.57 -8.57 3.55
C PHE A 101 15.53 -7.45 3.41
N TRP A 102 14.38 -7.79 2.88
CA TRP A 102 13.28 -6.85 2.68
C TRP A 102 12.60 -6.45 3.99
N VAL A 103 12.34 -7.40 4.89
CA VAL A 103 11.68 -7.17 6.20
C VAL A 103 12.61 -6.43 7.17
N VAL A 104 13.90 -6.75 7.18
CA VAL A 104 14.88 -6.08 8.05
C VAL A 104 15.15 -4.65 7.58
N GLY A 105 14.95 -4.38 6.29
CA GLY A 105 15.24 -3.08 5.69
C GLY A 105 16.75 -2.82 5.72
N SER A 106 17.42 -3.05 4.62
CA SER A 106 18.86 -2.76 4.48
C SER A 106 19.06 -1.63 3.50
N LEU A 107 19.73 -0.58 3.94
CA LEU A 107 20.25 0.48 3.05
C LEU A 107 21.56 0.06 2.39
N GLU A 108 22.11 -1.09 2.78
CA GLU A 108 23.34 -1.64 2.24
C GLU A 108 23.10 -2.13 0.80
N ASN A 109 24.00 -1.77 -0.10
CA ASN A 109 23.94 -2.07 -1.54
C ASN A 109 22.78 -1.43 -2.33
N ARG A 110 22.16 -0.36 -1.83
CA ARG A 110 21.21 0.40 -2.65
C ARG A 110 21.95 1.27 -3.66
N THR A 111 21.64 1.07 -4.95
CA THR A 111 22.26 1.82 -6.03
C THR A 111 21.51 3.14 -6.25
N TYR A 112 22.24 4.21 -6.59
CA TYR A 112 21.63 5.49 -6.97
C TYR A 112 20.56 5.35 -8.06
N GLU A 113 20.72 4.38 -8.95
CA GLU A 113 19.77 4.07 -10.01
C GLU A 113 18.37 3.66 -9.45
N GLN A 114 18.34 2.90 -8.37
CA GLN A 114 17.08 2.51 -7.70
C GLN A 114 16.39 3.72 -7.07
N VAL A 115 17.17 4.58 -6.42
CA VAL A 115 16.66 5.82 -5.82
C VAL A 115 16.10 6.75 -6.90
N PHE A 116 16.80 6.96 -8.01
CA PHE A 116 16.33 7.79 -9.11
C PHE A 116 15.08 7.22 -9.79
N THR A 117 14.94 5.90 -9.82
CA THR A 117 13.75 5.24 -10.37
C THR A 117 12.52 5.43 -9.47
N ALA A 118 12.70 5.44 -8.15
CA ALA A 118 11.61 5.66 -7.20
C ALA A 118 11.27 7.15 -7.02
N LEU A 119 12.20 8.05 -7.28
CA LEU A 119 12.07 9.50 -7.08
C LEU A 119 10.81 10.09 -7.74
N PRO A 120 10.47 9.79 -9.00
CA PRO A 120 9.26 10.31 -9.63
C PRO A 120 7.98 9.92 -8.90
N LEU A 121 7.92 8.69 -8.33
CA LEU A 121 6.78 8.22 -7.56
C LEU A 121 6.66 8.94 -6.21
N VAL A 122 7.79 9.19 -5.55
CA VAL A 122 7.83 9.99 -4.32
C VAL A 122 7.35 11.40 -4.59
N VAL A 123 7.87 12.04 -5.65
CA VAL A 123 7.45 13.40 -6.03
C VAL A 123 5.96 13.44 -6.37
N LEU A 124 5.46 12.48 -7.15
CA LEU A 124 4.04 12.37 -7.48
C LEU A 124 3.19 12.24 -6.20
N GLY A 125 3.57 11.35 -5.30
CA GLY A 125 2.87 11.13 -4.04
C GLY A 125 2.87 12.37 -3.15
N LEU A 126 3.98 13.09 -3.06
CA LEU A 126 4.08 14.35 -2.33
C LEU A 126 3.19 15.43 -2.96
N VAL A 127 3.26 15.63 -4.27
CA VAL A 127 2.42 16.61 -4.99
C VAL A 127 0.94 16.32 -4.77
N LEU A 128 0.52 15.06 -4.93
CA LEU A 128 -0.86 14.65 -4.65
C LEU A 128 -1.23 14.93 -3.19
N SER A 129 -0.36 14.62 -2.24
CA SER A 129 -0.60 14.89 -0.81
C SER A 129 -0.80 16.37 -0.53
N PHE A 130 0.00 17.25 -1.13
CA PHE A 130 -0.16 18.70 -1.00
C PHE A 130 -1.46 19.22 -1.61
N ILE A 131 -1.85 18.73 -2.79
CA ILE A 131 -3.12 19.10 -3.45
C ILE A 131 -4.32 18.66 -2.58
N LEU A 132 -4.21 17.52 -1.92
CA LEU A 132 -5.28 16.95 -1.12
C LEU A 132 -5.45 17.60 0.28
N ILE A 133 -4.56 18.49 0.72
CA ILE A 133 -4.65 19.13 2.05
C ILE A 133 -5.99 19.86 2.24
N GLY A 134 -6.42 20.63 1.25
CA GLY A 134 -7.69 21.37 1.31
C GLY A 134 -8.91 20.44 1.42
N PRO A 135 -9.11 19.53 0.47
CA PRO A 135 -10.17 18.54 0.52
C PRO A 135 -10.18 17.68 1.77
N LEU A 136 -9.00 17.29 2.29
CA LEU A 136 -8.90 16.50 3.52
C LEU A 136 -9.32 17.30 4.76
N ARG A 137 -9.04 18.60 4.82
CA ARG A 137 -9.54 19.46 5.89
C ARG A 137 -11.06 19.54 5.89
N ALA A 138 -11.68 19.67 4.71
CA ALA A 138 -13.13 19.62 4.60
C ALA A 138 -13.72 18.28 5.06
N LEU A 139 -13.09 17.15 4.66
CA LEU A 139 -13.49 15.82 5.12
C LEU A 139 -13.35 15.62 6.64
N ALA A 140 -12.43 16.32 7.29
CA ALA A 140 -12.27 16.27 8.75
C ALA A 140 -13.50 16.85 9.48
N LEU A 141 -14.24 17.77 8.85
CA LEU A 141 -15.49 18.34 9.39
C LEU A 141 -16.69 17.39 9.25
N GLY A 142 -16.57 16.33 8.47
CA GLY A 142 -17.62 15.34 8.18
C GLY A 142 -17.93 15.22 6.68
N GLU A 143 -18.46 14.07 6.28
CA GLU A 143 -18.75 13.80 4.86
C GLU A 143 -19.87 14.70 4.32
N ASP A 144 -20.91 14.94 5.14
CA ASP A 144 -22.04 15.80 4.77
C ASP A 144 -21.59 17.27 4.60
N ALA A 145 -20.73 17.74 5.53
CA ALA A 145 -20.16 19.08 5.44
C ALA A 145 -19.23 19.22 4.23
N ALA A 146 -18.38 18.24 3.95
CA ALA A 146 -17.49 18.22 2.80
C ALA A 146 -18.28 18.22 1.47
N SER A 147 -19.33 17.42 1.38
CA SER A 147 -20.19 17.37 0.19
C SER A 147 -20.96 18.70 -0.01
N GLY A 148 -21.43 19.30 1.07
CA GLY A 148 -22.04 20.63 1.05
C GLY A 148 -21.09 21.74 0.59
N LEU A 149 -19.77 21.58 0.81
CA LEU A 149 -18.71 22.46 0.30
C LEU A 149 -18.29 22.13 -1.14
N GLY A 150 -18.97 21.20 -1.81
CA GLY A 150 -18.68 20.80 -3.20
C GLY A 150 -17.47 19.86 -3.35
N VAL A 151 -16.98 19.25 -2.27
CA VAL A 151 -15.84 18.34 -2.34
C VAL A 151 -16.31 16.94 -2.79
N PRO A 152 -15.78 16.39 -3.91
CA PRO A 152 -16.13 15.05 -4.38
C PRO A 152 -15.45 13.99 -3.50
N VAL A 153 -16.13 13.58 -2.42
CA VAL A 153 -15.58 12.69 -1.36
C VAL A 153 -14.98 11.41 -1.92
N THR A 154 -15.67 10.75 -2.87
CA THR A 154 -15.20 9.50 -3.48
C THR A 154 -13.90 9.70 -4.26
N PHE A 155 -13.80 10.79 -5.03
CA PHE A 155 -12.58 11.11 -5.78
C PHE A 155 -11.41 11.41 -4.83
N VAL A 156 -11.65 12.20 -3.78
CA VAL A 156 -10.62 12.53 -2.78
C VAL A 156 -10.12 11.27 -2.08
N ARG A 157 -11.00 10.35 -1.71
CA ARG A 157 -10.62 9.05 -1.14
C ARG A 157 -9.73 8.23 -2.09
N GLY A 158 -10.13 8.13 -3.36
CA GLY A 158 -9.33 7.44 -4.38
C GLY A 158 -7.96 8.08 -4.56
N ALA A 159 -7.89 9.40 -4.66
CA ALA A 159 -6.64 10.13 -4.79
C ALA A 159 -5.72 9.97 -3.56
N CYS A 160 -6.28 9.91 -2.34
CA CYS A 160 -5.52 9.61 -1.13
C CYS A 160 -4.90 8.20 -1.18
N ILE A 161 -5.66 7.21 -1.66
CA ILE A 161 -5.14 5.84 -1.79
C ILE A 161 -3.99 5.81 -2.79
N VAL A 162 -4.12 6.48 -3.93
CA VAL A 162 -3.04 6.59 -4.92
C VAL A 162 -1.81 7.27 -4.34
N ALA A 163 -1.98 8.35 -3.55
CA ALA A 163 -0.87 9.01 -2.87
C ALA A 163 -0.17 8.08 -1.86
N ILE A 164 -0.95 7.35 -1.05
CA ILE A 164 -0.42 6.36 -0.09
C ILE A 164 0.33 5.25 -0.84
N MET A 165 -0.24 4.71 -1.91
CA MET A 165 0.40 3.68 -2.72
C MET A 165 1.72 4.17 -3.32
N ALA A 166 1.76 5.40 -3.86
CA ALA A 166 2.96 5.97 -4.44
C ALA A 166 4.06 6.18 -3.37
N LEU A 167 3.72 6.74 -2.21
CA LEU A 167 4.70 7.01 -1.15
C LEU A 167 5.15 5.75 -0.43
N CYS A 168 4.20 4.93 0.04
CA CYS A 168 4.53 3.70 0.76
C CYS A 168 5.16 2.67 -0.17
N GLY A 169 4.63 2.50 -1.39
CA GLY A 169 5.19 1.61 -2.39
C GLY A 169 6.62 1.99 -2.79
N ALA A 170 6.88 3.29 -3.00
CA ALA A 170 8.24 3.78 -3.26
C ALA A 170 9.18 3.56 -2.06
N ALA A 171 8.72 3.87 -0.84
CA ALA A 171 9.52 3.71 0.38
C ALA A 171 9.83 2.24 0.69
N THR A 172 8.92 1.32 0.36
CA THR A 172 9.15 -0.11 0.58
C THR A 172 9.94 -0.78 -0.55
N ALA A 173 10.02 -0.17 -1.73
CA ALA A 173 10.72 -0.70 -2.89
C ALA A 173 12.20 -0.28 -2.94
N VAL A 174 12.59 0.79 -2.23
CA VAL A 174 13.96 1.32 -2.11
C VAL A 174 14.59 0.91 -0.80
#